data_427d0ea552aab7f6cb786798671f9aa4
#
_entry.id   427d0ea552aab7f6cb786798671f9aa4
#
_cell.length_a   1.000
_cell.length_b   1.000
_cell.length_c   1.000
_cell.angle_alpha   90.00
_cell.angle_beta   90.00
_cell.angle_gamma   90.00
#
_symmetry.space_group_name_H-M   'P 1'
#
loop_
_entity.id
_entity.type
_entity.pdbx_description
1 polymer ?
#
loop_
_entity_poly.entity_id
_entity_poly.type
_entity_poly.pdbx_seq_one_letter_code
_entity_poly.pdbx_strand_id
1 'polypeptide(L)'
;MLMIPWQRAVGIGYQQEVIARLKNHTLGYSGSQINVTLDSSTDTFPLNQSLYLDFSHDTNIVSVLTAFGLRQFSQLLLPTEYPGQHNFTVTHVTPFGARLDIEIIRTPKPLAADRGGYLDGKETKYVHFVLNQRTLPLGWSMPECDAARVDGWCELEAFLRAQDKMPELARFDYACFGEYSPPEYGTVLDGVPP
;
A
#
# COMPACT_ATOMS: atom_id res chain seq x y z
N MET A 1 -10.37 -13.26 -3.39
CA MET A 1 -10.94 -12.02 -3.92
C MET A 1 -9.82 -11.15 -4.43
N LEU A 2 -9.82 -10.86 -5.70
CA LEU A 2 -8.75 -10.17 -6.40
C LEU A 2 -8.93 -8.66 -6.19
N MET A 3 -8.00 -8.04 -5.48
CA MET A 3 -7.81 -6.60 -5.59
C MET A 3 -7.50 -6.33 -7.06
N ILE A 4 -8.22 -5.39 -7.65
CA ILE A 4 -8.18 -5.12 -9.09
C ILE A 4 -6.74 -4.93 -9.56
N PRO A 5 -6.20 -5.77 -10.46
CA PRO A 5 -4.79 -5.73 -10.87
C PRO A 5 -4.35 -4.35 -11.35
N TRP A 6 -5.22 -3.64 -12.06
CA TRP A 6 -4.98 -2.28 -12.56
C TRP A 6 -4.60 -1.27 -11.48
N GLN A 7 -5.35 -1.23 -10.38
CA GLN A 7 -5.07 -0.28 -9.31
C GLN A 7 -3.73 -0.59 -8.65
N ARG A 8 -3.38 -1.89 -8.53
CA ARG A 8 -2.06 -2.26 -8.03
C ARG A 8 -0.97 -1.83 -9.00
N ALA A 9 -1.14 -2.06 -10.30
CA ALA A 9 -0.18 -1.64 -11.32
C ALA A 9 0.01 -0.11 -11.31
N VAL A 10 -1.06 0.67 -11.18
CA VAL A 10 -0.98 2.13 -11.07
C VAL A 10 -0.22 2.59 -9.82
N GLY A 11 -0.42 1.93 -8.68
CA GLY A 11 0.19 2.33 -7.41
C GLY A 11 1.58 1.75 -7.14
N ILE A 12 2.05 0.75 -7.95
CA ILE A 12 3.25 -0.01 -7.61
C ILE A 12 4.53 0.82 -7.66
N GLY A 13 4.62 1.79 -8.56
CA GLY A 13 5.78 2.68 -8.64
C GLY A 13 5.98 3.44 -7.32
N TYR A 14 4.93 4.06 -6.81
CA TYR A 14 4.97 4.77 -5.52
C TYR A 14 5.29 3.82 -4.36
N GLN A 15 4.70 2.61 -4.33
CA GLN A 15 5.03 1.60 -3.32
C GLN A 15 6.53 1.28 -3.34
N GLN A 16 7.14 1.11 -4.53
CA GLN A 16 8.57 0.83 -4.66
C GLN A 16 9.42 1.99 -4.16
N GLU A 17 9.05 3.24 -4.43
CA GLU A 17 9.75 4.42 -3.90
C GLU A 17 9.70 4.46 -2.36
N VAL A 18 8.55 4.22 -1.76
CA VAL A 18 8.43 4.14 -0.29
C VAL A 18 9.31 3.03 0.28
N ILE A 19 9.28 1.84 -0.32
CA ILE A 19 10.12 0.71 0.14
C ILE A 19 11.61 1.03 -0.02
N ALA A 20 12.01 1.69 -1.11
CA ALA A 20 13.39 2.11 -1.33
C ALA A 20 13.86 3.11 -0.25
N ARG A 21 13.04 4.11 0.08
CA ARG A 21 13.31 5.04 1.18
C ARG A 21 13.43 4.31 2.53
N LEU A 22 12.56 3.33 2.80
CA LEU A 22 12.63 2.52 4.03
C LEU A 22 13.87 1.62 4.10
N LYS A 23 14.31 1.08 2.97
CA LYS A 23 15.52 0.27 2.83
C LYS A 23 16.79 1.12 2.61
N ASN A 24 16.65 2.43 2.49
CA ASN A 24 17.74 3.39 2.28
C ASN A 24 18.57 3.13 1.02
N HIS A 25 17.90 2.95 -0.13
CA HIS A 25 18.56 2.80 -1.43
C HIS A 25 17.81 3.55 -2.53
N THR A 26 18.53 3.95 -3.58
CA THR A 26 17.96 4.51 -4.80
C THR A 26 17.39 3.41 -5.69
N LEU A 27 16.55 3.78 -6.65
CA LEU A 27 15.90 2.84 -7.56
C LEU A 27 16.54 2.88 -8.95
N GLY A 28 16.80 1.69 -9.49
CA GLY A 28 17.01 1.46 -10.92
C GLY A 28 15.67 1.10 -11.60
N TYR A 29 15.73 0.73 -12.88
CA TYR A 29 14.55 0.24 -13.60
C TYR A 29 14.00 -1.03 -12.93
N SER A 30 12.70 -1.03 -12.69
CA SER A 30 12.04 -2.08 -11.92
C SER A 30 10.75 -2.63 -12.55
N GLY A 31 10.51 -2.38 -13.85
CA GLY A 31 9.29 -2.83 -14.52
C GLY A 31 8.02 -2.14 -14.00
N SER A 32 8.12 -0.86 -13.64
CA SER A 32 7.01 -0.04 -13.16
C SER A 32 7.11 1.40 -13.72
N GLN A 33 6.22 2.29 -13.31
CA GLN A 33 6.21 3.71 -13.71
C GLN A 33 7.32 4.57 -13.07
N ILE A 34 8.33 3.97 -12.46
CA ILE A 34 9.41 4.70 -11.81
C ILE A 34 10.18 5.54 -12.83
N ASN A 35 10.38 6.80 -12.51
CA ASN A 35 11.27 7.67 -13.27
C ASN A 35 12.71 7.45 -12.83
N VAL A 36 13.40 6.52 -13.49
CA VAL A 36 14.79 6.15 -13.18
C VAL A 36 15.75 7.35 -13.21
N THR A 37 15.48 8.36 -14.03
CA THR A 37 16.31 9.57 -14.07
C THR A 37 16.27 10.33 -12.74
N LEU A 38 15.14 10.32 -12.05
CA LEU A 38 14.99 10.97 -10.75
C LEU A 38 15.37 10.04 -9.60
N ASP A 39 14.92 8.78 -9.65
CA ASP A 39 14.96 7.87 -8.51
C ASP A 39 16.30 7.14 -8.36
N SER A 40 17.19 7.23 -9.36
CA SER A 40 18.53 6.64 -9.30
C SER A 40 19.58 7.54 -8.62
N SER A 41 19.27 8.80 -8.34
CA SER A 41 20.19 9.75 -7.74
C SER A 41 19.66 10.26 -6.39
N THR A 42 20.53 10.30 -5.38
CA THR A 42 20.21 10.89 -4.07
C THR A 42 19.97 12.39 -4.09
N ASP A 43 20.38 13.08 -5.15
CA ASP A 43 20.12 14.52 -5.32
C ASP A 43 18.64 14.80 -5.63
N THR A 44 18.00 13.89 -6.37
CA THR A 44 16.61 13.99 -6.79
C THR A 44 15.69 13.04 -6.03
N PHE A 45 16.25 11.99 -5.45
CA PHE A 45 15.57 11.02 -4.60
C PHE A 45 16.29 10.93 -3.24
N PRO A 46 16.16 11.95 -2.37
CA PRO A 46 16.85 12.00 -1.10
C PRO A 46 16.36 10.90 -0.15
N LEU A 47 17.32 10.24 0.55
CA LEU A 47 17.01 9.12 1.46
C LEU A 47 17.11 9.48 2.94
N ASN A 48 17.56 10.69 3.27
CA ASN A 48 17.86 11.14 4.62
C ASN A 48 16.87 12.18 5.18
N GLN A 49 15.69 12.28 4.59
CA GLN A 49 14.67 13.21 5.05
C GLN A 49 13.85 12.60 6.19
N SER A 50 13.47 13.43 7.15
CA SER A 50 12.56 13.03 8.23
C SER A 50 11.09 13.00 7.80
N LEU A 51 10.78 13.69 6.71
CA LEU A 51 9.43 13.86 6.18
C LEU A 51 9.49 13.92 4.66
N TYR A 52 8.61 13.17 4.02
CA TYR A 52 8.34 13.20 2.58
C TYR A 52 6.88 13.61 2.40
N LEU A 53 6.60 14.53 1.50
CA LEU A 53 5.26 15.02 1.20
C LEU A 53 5.00 14.86 -0.29
N ASP A 54 4.03 14.04 -0.63
CA ASP A 54 3.60 13.80 -1.99
C ASP A 54 2.14 14.27 -2.16
N PHE A 55 1.86 15.03 -3.20
CA PHE A 55 0.52 15.53 -3.50
C PHE A 55 -0.02 14.83 -4.74
N SER A 56 -1.26 14.36 -4.65
CA SER A 56 -1.84 13.56 -5.71
C SER A 56 -3.38 13.70 -5.75
N HIS A 57 -4.05 12.70 -6.27
CA HIS A 57 -5.50 12.64 -6.46
C HIS A 57 -6.12 11.51 -5.64
N ASP A 58 -7.43 11.54 -5.49
CA ASP A 58 -8.24 10.55 -4.77
C ASP A 58 -8.03 9.12 -5.29
N THR A 59 -8.06 8.93 -6.61
CA THR A 59 -7.83 7.62 -7.25
C THR A 59 -6.45 7.05 -6.95
N ASN A 60 -5.45 7.90 -6.79
CA ASN A 60 -4.08 7.46 -6.48
C ASN A 60 -3.96 6.92 -5.06
N ILE A 61 -4.68 7.48 -4.09
CA ILE A 61 -4.74 6.92 -2.73
C ILE A 61 -5.24 5.46 -2.78
N VAL A 62 -6.33 5.20 -3.52
CA VAL A 62 -6.87 3.84 -3.68
C VAL A 62 -5.86 2.91 -4.34
N SER A 63 -5.18 3.39 -5.38
CA SER A 63 -4.15 2.63 -6.09
C SER A 63 -2.96 2.30 -5.19
N VAL A 64 -2.51 3.24 -4.36
CA VAL A 64 -1.43 3.05 -3.38
C VAL A 64 -1.84 2.04 -2.31
N LEU A 65 -3.04 2.17 -1.71
CA LEU A 65 -3.56 1.19 -0.74
C LEU A 65 -3.59 -0.22 -1.34
N THR A 66 -3.97 -0.32 -2.61
CA THR A 66 -4.01 -1.59 -3.35
C THR A 66 -2.61 -2.13 -3.63
N ALA A 67 -1.66 -1.28 -3.99
CA ALA A 67 -0.27 -1.66 -4.24
C ALA A 67 0.42 -2.19 -2.97
N PHE A 68 0.15 -1.59 -1.82
CA PHE A 68 0.61 -2.13 -0.53
C PHE A 68 -0.13 -3.40 -0.08
N GLY A 69 -1.15 -3.84 -0.79
CA GLY A 69 -1.87 -5.07 -0.47
C GLY A 69 -2.88 -4.96 0.66
N LEU A 70 -3.40 -3.76 0.94
CA LEU A 70 -4.39 -3.55 2.01
C LEU A 70 -5.76 -4.08 1.60
N ARG A 71 -6.17 -5.19 2.20
CA ARG A 71 -7.39 -5.95 1.85
C ARG A 71 -8.67 -5.46 2.51
N GLN A 72 -8.58 -4.54 3.46
CA GLN A 72 -9.74 -4.00 4.18
C GLN A 72 -10.80 -3.39 3.25
N PHE A 73 -10.37 -2.95 2.06
CA PHE A 73 -11.21 -2.30 1.06
C PHE A 73 -11.48 -3.17 -0.17
N SER A 74 -11.16 -4.47 -0.12
CA SER A 74 -11.18 -5.36 -1.29
C SER A 74 -12.52 -6.08 -1.52
N GLN A 75 -13.60 -5.65 -0.87
CA GLN A 75 -14.92 -6.20 -1.13
C GLN A 75 -15.35 -5.89 -2.57
N LEU A 76 -15.81 -6.90 -3.31
CA LEU A 76 -16.40 -6.70 -4.62
C LEU A 76 -17.74 -5.99 -4.49
N LEU A 77 -17.87 -4.84 -5.12
CA LEU A 77 -19.10 -4.05 -5.18
C LEU A 77 -19.61 -4.11 -6.62
N LEU A 78 -20.70 -4.83 -6.82
CA LEU A 78 -21.29 -4.95 -8.15
C LEU A 78 -22.06 -3.66 -8.50
N PRO A 79 -21.86 -3.11 -9.72
CA PRO A 79 -22.52 -1.87 -10.12
C PRO A 79 -24.02 -2.03 -10.36
N THR A 80 -24.49 -3.26 -10.44
CA THR A 80 -25.91 -3.62 -10.69
C THR A 80 -26.73 -3.80 -9.44
N GLU A 81 -26.09 -3.79 -8.25
CA GLU A 81 -26.74 -4.06 -6.98
C GLU A 81 -26.40 -3.01 -5.93
N TYR A 82 -27.33 -2.75 -5.03
CA TYR A 82 -27.01 -1.94 -3.85
C TYR A 82 -26.08 -2.73 -2.92
N PRO A 83 -24.85 -2.26 -2.66
CA PRO A 83 -23.82 -3.07 -1.99
C PRO A 83 -24.05 -3.26 -0.48
N GLY A 84 -25.04 -2.61 0.11
CA GLY A 84 -25.25 -2.66 1.55
C GLY A 84 -24.12 -2.00 2.34
N GLN A 85 -23.81 -2.56 3.51
CA GLN A 85 -22.68 -2.08 4.33
C GLN A 85 -21.36 -2.68 3.85
N HIS A 86 -20.36 -1.83 3.60
CA HIS A 86 -19.04 -2.23 3.13
C HIS A 86 -17.97 -1.23 3.60
N ASN A 87 -16.71 -1.65 3.58
CA ASN A 87 -15.58 -0.83 4.05
C ASN A 87 -15.12 0.21 3.01
N PHE A 88 -15.37 -0.04 1.72
CA PHE A 88 -15.00 0.90 0.67
C PHE A 88 -16.11 1.92 0.42
N THR A 89 -16.10 2.98 1.21
CA THR A 89 -16.99 4.14 0.99
C THR A 89 -16.11 5.31 0.57
N VAL A 90 -16.32 5.84 -0.64
CA VAL A 90 -15.49 6.90 -1.24
C VAL A 90 -15.34 8.10 -0.30
N THR A 91 -16.44 8.54 0.32
CA THR A 91 -16.41 9.65 1.29
C THR A 91 -15.60 9.38 2.56
N HIS A 92 -15.26 8.12 2.85
CA HIS A 92 -14.42 7.75 3.99
C HIS A 92 -12.98 7.45 3.57
N VAL A 93 -12.78 6.90 2.37
CA VAL A 93 -11.45 6.53 1.88
C VAL A 93 -10.76 7.71 1.24
N THR A 94 -11.48 8.44 0.39
CA THR A 94 -10.94 9.58 -0.38
C THR A 94 -11.84 10.83 -0.29
N PRO A 95 -12.14 11.34 0.92
CA PRO A 95 -12.83 12.61 1.07
C PRO A 95 -11.99 13.77 0.51
N PHE A 96 -12.60 14.94 0.38
CA PHE A 96 -11.84 16.16 0.09
C PHE A 96 -10.75 16.37 1.15
N GLY A 97 -9.50 16.59 0.71
CA GLY A 97 -8.34 16.68 1.60
C GLY A 97 -7.92 15.33 2.21
N ALA A 98 -8.25 14.21 1.56
CA ALA A 98 -7.82 12.89 2.00
C ALA A 98 -6.31 12.80 2.17
N ARG A 99 -5.87 12.06 3.20
CA ARG A 99 -4.47 11.89 3.53
C ARG A 99 -4.16 10.46 3.93
N LEU A 100 -3.09 9.93 3.36
CA LEU A 100 -2.47 8.68 3.79
C LEU A 100 -1.11 9.01 4.41
N ASP A 101 -0.96 8.73 5.69
CA ASP A 101 0.32 8.86 6.39
C ASP A 101 0.94 7.46 6.57
N ILE A 102 2.23 7.34 6.27
CA ILE A 102 3.03 6.14 6.52
C ILE A 102 4.11 6.54 7.51
N GLU A 103 3.96 6.10 8.74
CA GLU A 103 4.79 6.50 9.86
C GLU A 103 5.76 5.39 10.26
N ILE A 104 7.00 5.78 10.60
CA ILE A 104 7.99 4.88 11.19
C ILE A 104 8.16 5.22 12.66
N ILE A 105 7.73 4.30 13.50
CA ILE A 105 7.76 4.42 14.95
C ILE A 105 8.94 3.62 15.48
N ARG A 106 9.78 4.24 16.29
CA ARG A 106 10.92 3.60 16.96
C ARG A 106 10.63 3.41 18.43
N THR A 107 10.90 2.24 18.94
CA THR A 107 10.80 1.90 20.36
C THR A 107 12.14 1.33 20.84
N PRO A 108 12.52 1.57 22.12
CA PRO A 108 13.80 1.10 22.65
C PRO A 108 13.89 -0.43 22.71
N LYS A 109 12.75 -1.11 22.75
CA LYS A 109 12.60 -2.56 22.74
C LYS A 109 11.31 -2.93 21.99
N PRO A 110 11.12 -4.20 21.59
CA PRO A 110 9.84 -4.64 21.04
C PRO A 110 8.69 -4.32 22.02
N LEU A 111 7.59 -3.83 21.48
CA LEU A 111 6.40 -3.49 22.24
C LEU A 111 5.39 -4.65 22.15
N ALA A 112 4.83 -5.06 23.29
CA ALA A 112 3.79 -6.08 23.33
C ALA A 112 2.59 -5.69 22.44
N ALA A 113 1.90 -6.67 21.87
CA ALA A 113 0.80 -6.44 20.94
C ALA A 113 -0.40 -5.70 21.58
N ASP A 114 -0.63 -5.91 22.86
CA ASP A 114 -1.64 -5.24 23.67
C ASP A 114 -1.17 -3.87 24.24
N ARG A 115 0.09 -3.47 23.93
CA ARG A 115 0.76 -2.27 24.46
C ARG A 115 0.99 -2.28 25.97
N GLY A 116 0.86 -3.41 26.62
CA GLY A 116 1.01 -3.55 28.09
C GLY A 116 2.45 -3.36 28.60
N GLY A 117 3.45 -3.34 27.72
CA GLY A 117 4.85 -3.13 28.09
C GLY A 117 5.82 -3.53 26.99
N TYR A 118 7.11 -3.36 27.29
CA TYR A 118 8.19 -3.81 26.42
C TYR A 118 8.54 -5.27 26.66
N LEU A 119 8.83 -5.97 25.57
CA LEU A 119 9.38 -7.32 25.59
C LEU A 119 10.91 -7.28 25.61
N ASP A 120 11.55 -8.41 25.86
CA ASP A 120 13.01 -8.49 25.73
C ASP A 120 13.42 -8.40 24.26
N GLY A 121 14.46 -7.62 24.00
CA GLY A 121 14.95 -7.41 22.64
C GLY A 121 15.73 -6.10 22.50
N LYS A 122 16.01 -5.74 21.26
CA LYS A 122 16.72 -4.52 20.86
C LYS A 122 15.71 -3.46 20.40
N GLU A 123 16.25 -2.26 20.10
CA GLU A 123 15.48 -1.20 19.43
C GLU A 123 14.71 -1.79 18.24
N THR A 124 13.42 -1.52 18.18
CA THR A 124 12.51 -2.04 17.15
C THR A 124 11.83 -0.91 16.42
N LYS A 125 11.70 -1.05 15.12
CA LYS A 125 10.95 -0.11 14.27
C LYS A 125 9.65 -0.75 13.83
N TYR A 126 8.60 0.05 13.82
CA TYR A 126 7.28 -0.34 13.34
C TYR A 126 6.83 0.59 12.23
N VAL A 127 6.05 0.04 11.31
CA VAL A 127 5.32 0.79 10.29
C VAL A 127 3.87 0.94 10.74
N HIS A 128 3.35 2.15 10.61
CA HIS A 128 1.97 2.49 10.92
C HIS A 128 1.34 3.23 9.74
N PHE A 129 0.20 2.74 9.27
CA PHE A 129 -0.59 3.38 8.23
C PHE A 129 -1.79 4.09 8.84
N VAL A 130 -1.96 5.36 8.48
CA VAL A 130 -3.09 6.18 8.93
C VAL A 130 -3.79 6.79 7.72
N LEU A 131 -5.03 6.40 7.51
CA LEU A 131 -5.87 6.95 6.44
C LEU A 131 -6.91 7.89 7.05
N ASN A 132 -6.87 9.16 6.70
CA ASN A 132 -7.82 10.17 7.20
C ASN A 132 -7.96 10.12 8.73
N GLN A 133 -6.83 10.10 9.44
CA GLN A 133 -6.72 10.03 10.91
C GLN A 133 -7.20 8.69 11.53
N ARG A 134 -7.37 7.64 10.72
CA ARG A 134 -7.73 6.31 11.20
C ARG A 134 -6.62 5.31 10.92
N THR A 135 -6.20 4.59 11.94
CA THR A 135 -5.26 3.47 11.79
C THR A 135 -5.82 2.42 10.85
N LEU A 136 -4.98 1.97 9.93
CA LEU A 136 -5.23 0.79 9.10
C LEU A 136 -4.46 -0.40 9.70
N PRO A 137 -5.12 -1.37 10.36
CA PRO A 137 -4.43 -2.50 10.96
C PRO A 137 -3.76 -3.37 9.89
N LEU A 138 -2.42 -3.37 9.85
CA LEU A 138 -1.65 -4.03 8.81
C LEU A 138 -1.77 -5.56 8.88
N GLY A 139 -1.88 -6.11 10.08
CA GLY A 139 -2.05 -7.55 10.29
C GLY A 139 -3.35 -8.14 9.71
N TRP A 140 -4.35 -7.32 9.40
CA TRP A 140 -5.57 -7.80 8.74
C TRP A 140 -5.36 -8.11 7.25
N SER A 141 -4.30 -7.58 6.67
CA SER A 141 -4.00 -7.72 5.24
C SER A 141 -2.72 -8.49 4.97
N MET A 142 -1.78 -8.45 5.87
CA MET A 142 -0.42 -8.97 5.74
C MET A 142 -0.18 -10.06 6.80
N PRO A 143 -0.10 -11.34 6.40
CA PRO A 143 0.13 -12.46 7.35
C PRO A 143 1.45 -12.35 8.11
N GLU A 144 2.42 -11.63 7.57
CA GLU A 144 3.72 -11.36 8.19
C GLU A 144 3.61 -10.43 9.41
N CYS A 145 2.52 -9.64 9.48
CA CYS A 145 2.23 -8.70 10.56
C CYS A 145 1.28 -9.34 11.58
N ASP A 146 1.49 -9.03 12.84
CA ASP A 146 0.66 -9.58 13.91
C ASP A 146 -0.75 -8.95 13.90
N ALA A 147 -1.76 -9.76 13.61
CA ALA A 147 -3.16 -9.34 13.58
C ALA A 147 -3.75 -9.06 14.98
N ALA A 148 -3.11 -9.53 16.06
CA ALA A 148 -3.55 -9.31 17.43
C ALA A 148 -3.11 -7.94 17.98
N ARG A 149 -2.27 -7.20 17.26
CA ARG A 149 -1.81 -5.88 17.70
C ARG A 149 -2.96 -4.87 17.73
N VAL A 150 -3.20 -4.33 18.93
CA VAL A 150 -4.27 -3.35 19.15
C VAL A 150 -3.97 -1.98 18.53
N ASP A 151 -2.69 -1.68 18.26
CA ASP A 151 -2.24 -0.44 17.62
C ASP A 151 -2.24 -0.52 16.08
N GLY A 152 -2.46 -1.70 15.52
CA GLY A 152 -2.47 -1.93 14.07
C GLY A 152 -1.10 -1.85 13.39
N TRP A 153 -0.02 -1.70 14.16
CA TRP A 153 1.34 -1.58 13.64
C TRP A 153 1.89 -2.92 13.12
N CYS A 154 2.94 -2.84 12.33
CA CYS A 154 3.72 -4.00 11.90
C CYS A 154 5.20 -3.73 12.12
N GLU A 155 5.95 -4.71 12.60
CA GLU A 155 7.40 -4.57 12.63
C GLU A 155 7.94 -4.31 11.23
N LEU A 156 8.89 -3.38 11.11
CA LEU A 156 9.40 -2.92 9.82
C LEU A 156 9.90 -4.08 8.94
N GLU A 157 10.67 -5.00 9.51
CA GLU A 157 11.20 -6.15 8.76
C GLU A 157 10.09 -7.11 8.29
N ALA A 158 9.05 -7.31 9.10
CA ALA A 158 7.89 -8.10 8.73
C ALA A 158 7.09 -7.43 7.60
N PHE A 159 6.89 -6.12 7.72
CA PHE A 159 6.26 -5.31 6.66
C PHE A 159 7.04 -5.39 5.35
N LEU A 160 8.37 -5.21 5.38
CA LEU A 160 9.20 -5.28 4.18
C LEU A 160 9.11 -6.64 3.49
N ARG A 161 9.11 -7.74 4.26
CA ARG A 161 8.89 -9.09 3.70
C ARG A 161 7.51 -9.24 3.05
N ALA A 162 6.47 -8.66 3.64
CA ALA A 162 5.12 -8.67 3.06
C ALA A 162 5.07 -7.94 1.71
N GLN A 163 5.95 -6.94 1.52
CA GLN A 163 5.99 -6.13 0.31
C GLN A 163 6.79 -6.76 -0.84
N ASP A 164 7.65 -7.73 -0.58
CA ASP A 164 8.55 -8.32 -1.60
C ASP A 164 7.79 -8.91 -2.80
N LYS A 165 6.56 -9.41 -2.62
CA LYS A 165 5.73 -10.00 -3.68
C LYS A 165 4.87 -8.97 -4.45
N MET A 166 4.77 -7.74 -3.98
CA MET A 166 3.83 -6.77 -4.56
C MET A 166 4.16 -6.39 -6.00
N PRO A 167 5.44 -6.22 -6.41
CA PRO A 167 5.77 -5.97 -7.82
C PRO A 167 5.32 -7.10 -8.76
N GLU A 168 5.54 -8.36 -8.38
CA GLU A 168 5.07 -9.52 -9.16
C GLU A 168 3.54 -9.56 -9.26
N LEU A 169 2.86 -9.35 -8.13
CA LEU A 169 1.40 -9.32 -8.07
C LEU A 169 0.77 -8.13 -8.81
N ALA A 170 1.52 -7.06 -9.03
CA ALA A 170 1.06 -5.91 -9.79
C ALA A 170 0.93 -6.22 -11.29
N ARG A 171 1.78 -7.14 -11.82
CA ARG A 171 1.80 -7.50 -13.24
C ARG A 171 1.78 -6.25 -14.14
N PHE A 172 2.62 -5.26 -13.80
CA PHE A 172 2.56 -3.91 -14.38
C PHE A 172 2.57 -3.94 -15.92
N ASP A 173 3.50 -4.68 -16.53
CA ASP A 173 3.63 -4.75 -17.98
C ASP A 173 2.36 -5.33 -18.61
N TYR A 174 1.80 -6.40 -18.02
CA TYR A 174 0.55 -6.98 -18.51
C TYR A 174 -0.62 -6.01 -18.34
N ALA A 175 -0.75 -5.37 -17.18
CA ALA A 175 -1.85 -4.47 -16.91
C ALA A 175 -1.82 -3.21 -17.78
N CYS A 176 -0.63 -2.70 -18.13
CA CYS A 176 -0.48 -1.44 -18.89
C CYS A 176 -0.30 -1.66 -20.39
N PHE A 177 0.30 -2.78 -20.80
CA PHE A 177 0.71 -3.02 -22.19
C PHE A 177 0.31 -4.40 -22.71
N GLY A 178 -0.40 -5.22 -21.93
CA GLY A 178 -0.85 -6.55 -22.34
C GLY A 178 -1.89 -6.49 -23.46
N GLU A 179 -1.86 -7.50 -24.31
CA GLU A 179 -2.90 -7.70 -25.31
C GLU A 179 -4.11 -8.40 -24.68
N TYR A 180 -5.21 -7.70 -24.53
CA TYR A 180 -6.49 -8.25 -24.08
C TYR A 180 -7.64 -7.63 -24.86
N SER A 181 -8.63 -8.46 -25.17
CA SER A 181 -9.84 -8.02 -25.88
C SER A 181 -10.74 -7.25 -24.93
N PRO A 182 -11.30 -6.09 -25.34
CA PRO A 182 -12.31 -5.43 -24.54
C PRO A 182 -13.54 -6.35 -24.42
N PRO A 183 -14.24 -6.33 -23.27
CA PRO A 183 -15.47 -7.07 -23.12
C PRO A 183 -16.57 -6.51 -24.04
N GLU A 184 -17.56 -7.33 -24.35
CA GLU A 184 -18.74 -6.87 -25.06
C GLU A 184 -19.45 -5.75 -24.27
N TYR A 185 -20.02 -4.80 -25.00
CA TYR A 185 -20.76 -3.69 -24.39
C TYR A 185 -21.89 -4.19 -23.48
N GLY A 186 -21.96 -3.69 -22.29
CA GLY A 186 -22.95 -4.10 -21.27
C GLY A 186 -22.54 -5.30 -20.43
N THR A 187 -21.38 -5.92 -20.67
CA THR A 187 -20.84 -6.95 -19.78
C THR A 187 -20.40 -6.34 -18.47
N VAL A 188 -20.92 -6.88 -17.36
CA VAL A 188 -20.48 -6.49 -16.02
C VAL A 188 -19.20 -7.25 -15.69
N LEU A 189 -18.12 -6.51 -15.44
CA LEU A 189 -16.82 -7.05 -15.07
C LEU A 189 -16.44 -6.63 -13.65
N ASP A 190 -15.59 -7.44 -13.03
CA ASP A 190 -14.95 -7.10 -11.76
C ASP A 190 -13.73 -6.18 -11.95
N GLY A 191 -13.46 -5.73 -13.18
CA GLY A 191 -12.29 -4.91 -13.52
C GLY A 191 -10.99 -5.71 -13.66
N VAL A 192 -11.06 -7.02 -13.66
CA VAL A 192 -9.89 -7.88 -13.95
C VAL A 192 -9.80 -8.08 -15.46
N PRO A 193 -8.66 -7.79 -16.12
CA PRO A 193 -8.47 -8.15 -17.52
C PRO A 193 -8.52 -9.66 -17.68
N PRO A 194 -9.04 -10.14 -18.81
CA PRO A 194 -9.14 -11.56 -19.11
C PRO A 194 -7.80 -12.29 -19.12
#